data_8d77485b116d441fba05db2f20850b03
#
_entry.id   8d77485b116d441fba05db2f20850b03
#
_cell.length_a   1.000
_cell.length_b   1.000
_cell.length_c   1.000
_cell.angle_alpha   90.00
_cell.angle_beta   90.00
_cell.angle_gamma   90.00
#
_symmetry.space_group_name_H-M   'P 1'
#
loop_
_entity.id
_entity.type
_entity.pdbx_description
1 polymer ?
#
loop_
_entity_poly.entity_id
_entity_poly.type
_entity_poly.pdbx_seq_one_letter_code
_entity_poly.pdbx_strand_id
1 'polypeptide(L)'
;DELGMLHNEFDDMVCKINTLIEDNYIKQLLIKDTQLKALQQQINPHFLYNTLNAINWEAEALNAPTIPAIVESLSALLRSTLSEKSETLPLQNELELLHHYLRIQQIRYGDRLVYHTDIMPSLLPVPVPKMILQPLVENAIRYSLEPYADTCTILVSAQQKNETCAVISVSNTGSEIDPDILKKLE
;
A
#
# COMPACT_ATOMS: atom_id res chain seq x y z
N ASP A 1 9.26 53.08 -28.66
CA ASP A 1 8.10 52.40 -29.28
C ASP A 1 7.12 51.98 -28.20
N GLU A 2 6.01 52.73 -28.04
CA GLU A 2 5.03 52.48 -26.95
C GLU A 2 4.42 51.04 -27.01
N LEU A 3 4.27 50.51 -28.23
CA LEU A 3 3.77 49.16 -28.46
C LEU A 3 4.76 48.07 -27.93
N GLY A 4 6.06 48.30 -28.07
CA GLY A 4 7.08 47.39 -27.56
C GLY A 4 7.17 47.38 -26.01
N MET A 5 6.96 48.55 -25.39
CA MET A 5 6.85 48.64 -23.93
C MET A 5 5.64 47.88 -23.37
N LEU A 6 4.48 48.08 -24.04
CA LEU A 6 3.24 47.41 -23.63
C LEU A 6 3.33 45.88 -23.77
N HIS A 7 4.03 45.38 -24.80
CA HIS A 7 4.26 43.95 -24.99
C HIS A 7 5.15 43.38 -23.90
N ASN A 8 6.23 44.05 -23.56
CA ASN A 8 7.12 43.62 -22.49
C ASN A 8 6.41 43.60 -21.11
N GLU A 9 5.62 44.65 -20.81
CA GLU A 9 4.84 44.69 -19.57
C GLU A 9 3.79 43.56 -19.50
N PHE A 10 3.19 43.20 -20.63
CA PHE A 10 2.24 42.08 -20.71
C PHE A 10 2.96 40.76 -20.48
N ASP A 11 4.11 40.51 -21.11
CA ASP A 11 4.91 39.29 -20.92
C ASP A 11 5.40 39.15 -19.47
N ASP A 12 5.85 40.24 -18.86
CA ASP A 12 6.26 40.26 -17.44
C ASP A 12 5.08 39.94 -16.52
N MET A 13 3.87 40.46 -16.84
CA MET A 13 2.68 40.16 -16.06
C MET A 13 2.25 38.69 -16.21
N VAL A 14 2.29 38.12 -17.40
CA VAL A 14 2.00 36.69 -17.64
C VAL A 14 3.00 35.79 -16.92
N CYS A 15 4.30 36.13 -16.99
CA CYS A 15 5.35 35.42 -16.26
C CYS A 15 5.10 35.45 -14.74
N LYS A 16 4.75 36.62 -14.21
CA LYS A 16 4.48 36.79 -12.77
C LYS A 16 3.21 36.03 -12.33
N ILE A 17 2.17 35.98 -13.17
CA ILE A 17 0.96 35.21 -12.92
C ILE A 17 1.30 33.71 -12.88
N ASN A 18 2.05 33.19 -13.83
CA ASN A 18 2.45 31.79 -13.85
C ASN A 18 3.28 31.41 -12.62
N THR A 19 4.23 32.23 -12.23
CA THR A 19 5.01 32.02 -11.01
C THR A 19 4.11 32.00 -9.76
N LEU A 20 3.14 32.92 -9.65
CA LEU A 20 2.20 32.96 -8.54
C LEU A 20 1.28 31.74 -8.49
N ILE A 21 0.89 31.21 -9.66
CA ILE A 21 0.09 29.97 -9.75
C ILE A 21 0.91 28.79 -9.27
N GLU A 22 2.16 28.65 -9.74
CA GLU A 22 3.07 27.60 -9.30
C GLU A 22 3.35 27.65 -7.80
N ASP A 23 3.68 28.82 -7.28
CA ASP A 23 3.92 29.05 -5.84
C ASP A 23 2.68 28.69 -4.99
N ASN A 24 1.48 29.06 -5.46
CA ASN A 24 0.24 28.75 -4.78
C ASN A 24 -0.03 27.23 -4.79
N TYR A 25 0.23 26.58 -5.91
CA TYR A 25 0.07 25.12 -6.05
C TYR A 25 1.01 24.38 -5.09
N ILE A 26 2.28 24.76 -5.05
CA ILE A 26 3.27 24.18 -4.12
C ILE A 26 2.85 24.40 -2.66
N LYS A 27 2.40 25.61 -2.32
CA LYS A 27 1.90 25.91 -0.96
C LYS A 27 0.69 25.03 -0.58
N GLN A 28 -0.26 24.84 -1.49
CA GLN A 28 -1.41 23.97 -1.25
C GLN A 28 -1.02 22.52 -1.04
N LEU A 29 -0.06 22.00 -1.81
CA LEU A 29 0.48 20.65 -1.63
C LEU A 29 1.14 20.51 -0.25
N LEU A 30 1.95 21.48 0.17
CA LEU A 30 2.62 21.47 1.47
C LEU A 30 1.60 21.51 2.64
N ILE A 31 0.55 22.31 2.51
CA ILE A 31 -0.54 22.36 3.51
C ILE A 31 -1.24 21.01 3.61
N LYS A 32 -1.58 20.38 2.47
CA LYS A 32 -2.21 19.05 2.46
C LYS A 32 -1.32 17.99 3.07
N ASP A 33 -0.03 17.97 2.75
CA ASP A 33 0.94 17.04 3.33
C ASP A 33 1.04 17.23 4.86
N THR A 34 1.11 18.48 5.32
CA THR A 34 1.14 18.79 6.75
C THR A 34 -0.14 18.36 7.47
N GLN A 35 -1.31 18.54 6.83
CA GLN A 35 -2.59 18.10 7.38
C GLN A 35 -2.66 16.57 7.47
N LEU A 36 -2.19 15.85 6.45
CA LEU A 36 -2.12 14.38 6.46
C LEU A 36 -1.20 13.88 7.58
N LYS A 37 -0.02 14.48 7.74
CA LYS A 37 0.91 14.16 8.84
C LYS A 37 0.30 14.42 10.21
N ALA A 38 -0.39 15.55 10.38
CA ALA A 38 -1.08 15.88 11.64
C ALA A 38 -2.19 14.86 11.96
N LEU A 39 -2.96 14.43 10.95
CA LEU A 39 -3.98 13.38 11.10
C LEU A 39 -3.37 12.03 11.47
N GLN A 40 -2.26 11.65 10.85
CA GLN A 40 -1.53 10.42 11.18
C GLN A 40 -0.99 10.44 12.62
N GLN A 41 -0.51 11.60 13.10
CA GLN A 41 -0.02 11.76 14.48
C GLN A 41 -1.12 11.71 15.55
N GLN A 42 -2.40 11.92 15.19
CA GLN A 42 -3.52 11.74 16.13
C GLN A 42 -3.70 10.26 16.54
N ILE A 43 -3.23 9.33 15.73
CA ILE A 43 -3.13 7.93 16.13
C ILE A 43 -1.89 7.80 17.02
N ASN A 44 -2.08 7.56 18.31
CA ASN A 44 -0.96 7.34 19.23
C ASN A 44 -0.39 5.91 19.03
N PRO A 45 0.75 5.74 18.33
CA PRO A 45 1.29 4.40 18.05
C PRO A 45 1.64 3.64 19.33
N HIS A 46 2.13 4.34 20.33
CA HIS A 46 2.51 3.74 21.61
C HIS A 46 1.30 3.18 22.37
N PHE A 47 0.17 3.88 22.33
CA PHE A 47 -1.07 3.37 22.90
C PHE A 47 -1.54 2.08 22.20
N LEU A 48 -1.49 2.05 20.87
CA LEU A 48 -1.87 0.87 20.09
C LEU A 48 -0.97 -0.33 20.41
N TYR A 49 0.36 -0.14 20.45
CA TYR A 49 1.28 -1.22 20.78
C TYR A 49 1.10 -1.73 22.20
N ASN A 50 0.90 -0.85 23.17
CA ASN A 50 0.66 -1.26 24.56
C ASN A 50 -0.65 -2.04 24.70
N THR A 51 -1.69 -1.63 23.98
CA THR A 51 -2.97 -2.35 23.98
C THR A 51 -2.82 -3.73 23.34
N LEU A 52 -2.13 -3.83 22.21
CA LEU A 52 -1.86 -5.12 21.56
C LEU A 52 -1.02 -6.05 22.46
N ASN A 53 -0.01 -5.53 23.15
CA ASN A 53 0.79 -6.31 24.10
C ASN A 53 -0.05 -6.81 25.28
N ALA A 54 -0.96 -5.97 25.81
CA ALA A 54 -1.88 -6.39 26.88
C ALA A 54 -2.80 -7.53 26.43
N ILE A 55 -3.34 -7.46 25.19
CA ILE A 55 -4.15 -8.52 24.59
C ILE A 55 -3.32 -9.81 24.43
N ASN A 56 -2.05 -9.68 24.03
CA ASN A 56 -1.16 -10.81 23.86
C ASN A 56 -0.92 -11.55 25.19
N TRP A 57 -0.62 -10.82 26.26
CA TRP A 57 -0.40 -11.40 27.60
C TRP A 57 -1.64 -12.11 28.12
N GLU A 58 -2.82 -11.52 27.95
CA GLU A 58 -4.08 -12.15 28.34
C GLU A 58 -4.35 -13.44 27.55
N ALA A 59 -4.07 -13.40 26.23
CA ALA A 59 -4.22 -14.56 25.36
C ALA A 59 -3.26 -15.71 25.72
N GLU A 60 -2.03 -15.39 26.11
CA GLU A 60 -1.06 -16.37 26.61
C GLU A 60 -1.55 -17.01 27.92
N ALA A 61 -2.09 -16.21 28.85
CA ALA A 61 -2.65 -16.70 30.11
C ALA A 61 -3.84 -17.64 29.90
N LEU A 62 -4.63 -17.42 28.85
CA LEU A 62 -5.77 -18.25 28.46
C LEU A 62 -5.42 -19.43 27.54
N ASN A 63 -4.14 -19.64 27.22
CA ASN A 63 -3.67 -20.64 26.26
C ASN A 63 -4.40 -20.57 24.91
N ALA A 64 -4.61 -19.36 24.38
CA ALA A 64 -5.29 -19.12 23.11
C ALA A 64 -4.26 -18.85 21.97
N PRO A 65 -3.68 -19.86 21.32
CA PRO A 65 -2.50 -19.72 20.45
C PRO A 65 -2.75 -18.88 19.19
N THR A 66 -4.00 -18.73 18.77
CA THR A 66 -4.37 -17.97 17.57
C THR A 66 -4.26 -16.46 17.79
N ILE A 67 -4.55 -15.98 19.00
CA ILE A 67 -4.56 -14.53 19.29
C ILE A 67 -3.16 -13.91 19.21
N PRO A 68 -2.10 -14.50 19.81
CA PRO A 68 -0.73 -14.01 19.65
C PRO A 68 -0.30 -13.88 18.19
N ALA A 69 -0.65 -14.85 17.35
CA ALA A 69 -0.33 -14.82 15.92
C ALA A 69 -0.98 -13.64 15.18
N ILE A 70 -2.23 -13.30 15.54
CA ILE A 70 -2.94 -12.12 15.00
C ILE A 70 -2.28 -10.84 15.52
N VAL A 71 -2.03 -10.76 16.81
CA VAL A 71 -1.46 -9.57 17.46
C VAL A 71 -0.07 -9.25 16.91
N GLU A 72 0.79 -10.27 16.75
CA GLU A 72 2.12 -10.13 16.15
C GLU A 72 2.02 -9.57 14.73
N SER A 73 1.18 -10.20 13.90
CA SER A 73 1.00 -9.79 12.50
C SER A 73 0.42 -8.37 12.39
N LEU A 74 -0.57 -8.04 13.21
CA LEU A 74 -1.15 -6.70 13.23
C LEU A 74 -0.15 -5.64 13.70
N SER A 75 0.66 -5.97 14.71
CA SER A 75 1.71 -5.09 15.22
C SER A 75 2.77 -4.79 14.15
N ALA A 76 3.17 -5.80 13.35
CA ALA A 76 4.11 -5.62 12.23
C ALA A 76 3.53 -4.68 11.16
N LEU A 77 2.28 -4.88 10.75
CA LEU A 77 1.58 -4.04 9.78
C LEU A 77 1.44 -2.59 10.27
N LEU A 78 1.01 -2.38 11.51
CA LEU A 78 0.88 -1.05 12.10
C LEU A 78 2.23 -0.34 12.18
N ARG A 79 3.29 -1.05 12.57
CA ARG A 79 4.64 -0.48 12.64
C ARG A 79 5.12 0.00 11.28
N SER A 80 4.88 -0.78 10.23
CA SER A 80 5.22 -0.37 8.88
C SER A 80 4.39 0.83 8.41
N THR A 81 3.08 0.84 8.67
CA THR A 81 2.18 1.92 8.24
C THR A 81 2.48 3.25 8.94
N LEU A 82 2.83 3.21 10.24
CA LEU A 82 3.09 4.40 11.06
C LEU A 82 4.54 4.89 10.98
N SER A 83 5.43 4.14 10.33
CA SER A 83 6.84 4.51 10.12
C SER A 83 6.96 5.46 8.93
N GLU A 84 7.36 6.71 9.18
CA GLU A 84 7.50 7.77 8.17
C GLU A 84 8.77 7.67 7.29
N LYS A 85 9.65 6.68 7.52
CA LYS A 85 11.05 6.78 7.11
C LYS A 85 11.35 6.61 5.62
N SER A 86 10.44 6.09 4.79
CA SER A 86 10.70 5.95 3.35
C SER A 86 9.41 5.71 2.56
N GLU A 87 9.35 6.26 1.37
CA GLU A 87 8.28 5.99 0.38
C GLU A 87 8.49 4.65 -0.33
N THR A 88 9.71 4.14 -0.31
CA THR A 88 10.10 2.87 -0.92
C THR A 88 10.77 1.96 0.10
N LEU A 89 10.67 0.65 -0.14
CA LEU A 89 11.34 -0.39 0.63
C LEU A 89 11.71 -1.56 -0.31
N PRO A 90 12.69 -2.40 0.06
CA PRO A 90 13.02 -3.60 -0.70
C PRO A 90 11.79 -4.51 -0.88
N LEU A 91 11.65 -5.14 -2.04
CA LEU A 91 10.55 -6.05 -2.34
C LEU A 91 10.39 -7.15 -1.27
N GLN A 92 11.50 -7.68 -0.74
CA GLN A 92 11.46 -8.67 0.34
C GLN A 92 10.68 -8.18 1.58
N ASN A 93 10.85 -6.90 1.95
CA ASN A 93 10.14 -6.33 3.12
C ASN A 93 8.65 -6.14 2.82
N GLU A 94 8.29 -5.79 1.57
CA GLU A 94 6.90 -5.72 1.14
C GLU A 94 6.24 -7.11 1.17
N LEU A 95 6.98 -8.16 0.77
CA LEU A 95 6.52 -9.54 0.86
C LEU A 95 6.37 -10.02 2.33
N GLU A 96 7.25 -9.61 3.23
CA GLU A 96 7.12 -9.89 4.65
C GLU A 96 5.84 -9.25 5.24
N LEU A 97 5.57 -7.99 4.89
CA LEU A 97 4.34 -7.31 5.29
C LEU A 97 3.10 -7.98 4.71
N LEU A 98 3.17 -8.38 3.44
CA LEU A 98 2.11 -9.15 2.81
C LEU A 98 1.88 -10.49 3.51
N HIS A 99 2.94 -11.18 3.93
CA HIS A 99 2.83 -12.42 4.70
C HIS A 99 2.08 -12.21 6.03
N HIS A 100 2.38 -11.14 6.77
CA HIS A 100 1.64 -10.80 8.00
C HIS A 100 0.16 -10.54 7.71
N TYR A 101 -0.15 -9.81 6.63
CA TYR A 101 -1.53 -9.58 6.20
C TYR A 101 -2.25 -10.90 5.87
N LEU A 102 -1.65 -11.75 5.04
CA LEU A 102 -2.21 -13.02 4.63
C LEU A 102 -2.39 -13.99 5.80
N ARG A 103 -1.48 -13.98 6.79
CA ARG A 103 -1.62 -14.77 8.01
C ARG A 103 -2.90 -14.42 8.78
N ILE A 104 -3.24 -13.14 8.90
CA ILE A 104 -4.50 -12.70 9.51
C ILE A 104 -5.69 -13.19 8.67
N GLN A 105 -5.63 -13.05 7.35
CA GLN A 105 -6.71 -13.49 6.46
C GLN A 105 -6.89 -15.02 6.48
N GLN A 106 -5.81 -15.79 6.57
CA GLN A 106 -5.89 -17.25 6.70
C GLN A 106 -6.55 -17.69 8.02
N ILE A 107 -6.34 -16.97 9.11
CA ILE A 107 -7.06 -17.23 10.36
C ILE A 107 -8.57 -16.99 10.19
N ARG A 108 -8.95 -15.96 9.41
CA ARG A 108 -10.36 -15.61 9.12
C ARG A 108 -11.04 -16.58 8.17
N TYR A 109 -10.36 -16.99 7.10
CA TYR A 109 -10.95 -17.76 6.01
C TYR A 109 -10.60 -19.26 6.05
N GLY A 110 -9.63 -19.65 6.88
CA GLY A 110 -9.16 -21.03 7.00
C GLY A 110 -8.61 -21.58 5.69
N ASP A 111 -8.94 -22.83 5.40
CA ASP A 111 -8.49 -23.55 4.20
C ASP A 111 -9.08 -22.99 2.89
N ARG A 112 -10.02 -22.05 2.98
CA ARG A 112 -10.58 -21.36 1.81
C ARG A 112 -9.60 -20.39 1.16
N LEU A 113 -8.56 -19.94 1.87
CA LEU A 113 -7.53 -19.05 1.35
C LEU A 113 -6.18 -19.76 1.26
N VAL A 114 -5.73 -20.00 0.05
CA VAL A 114 -4.40 -20.52 -0.26
C VAL A 114 -3.59 -19.45 -0.97
N TYR A 115 -2.32 -19.28 -0.63
CA TYR A 115 -1.45 -18.37 -1.38
C TYR A 115 -0.09 -18.98 -1.68
N HIS A 116 0.47 -18.56 -2.81
CA HIS A 116 1.79 -18.93 -3.28
C HIS A 116 2.58 -17.69 -3.71
N THR A 117 3.89 -17.77 -3.61
CA THR A 117 4.80 -16.74 -4.10
C THR A 117 5.81 -17.37 -5.07
N ASP A 118 6.00 -16.72 -6.23
CA ASP A 118 7.00 -17.08 -7.24
C ASP A 118 7.84 -15.84 -7.56
N ILE A 119 8.87 -15.61 -6.77
CA ILE A 119 9.67 -14.39 -6.81
C ILE A 119 11.09 -14.71 -7.25
N MET A 120 11.54 -14.08 -8.33
CA MET A 120 12.93 -14.18 -8.76
C MET A 120 13.86 -13.60 -7.69
N PRO A 121 14.84 -14.38 -7.16
CA PRO A 121 15.66 -13.95 -6.01
C PRO A 121 16.41 -12.64 -6.21
N SER A 122 16.82 -12.34 -7.44
CA SER A 122 17.51 -11.09 -7.79
C SER A 122 16.64 -9.84 -7.61
N LEU A 123 15.31 -9.99 -7.55
CA LEU A 123 14.36 -8.89 -7.37
C LEU A 123 14.07 -8.58 -5.89
N LEU A 124 14.41 -9.45 -4.96
CA LEU A 124 14.17 -9.25 -3.54
C LEU A 124 14.74 -7.94 -2.97
N PRO A 125 15.97 -7.51 -3.32
CA PRO A 125 16.53 -6.25 -2.83
C PRO A 125 16.06 -5.01 -3.62
N VAL A 126 15.29 -5.16 -4.71
CA VAL A 126 14.85 -4.04 -5.54
C VAL A 126 13.87 -3.16 -4.77
N PRO A 127 14.08 -1.83 -4.72
CA PRO A 127 13.17 -0.92 -4.05
C PRO A 127 11.84 -0.81 -4.82
N VAL A 128 10.73 -0.97 -4.10
CA VAL A 128 9.36 -0.83 -4.60
C VAL A 128 8.61 0.19 -3.75
N PRO A 129 7.55 0.83 -4.27
CA PRO A 129 6.69 1.68 -3.45
C PRO A 129 6.10 0.90 -2.28
N LYS A 130 6.06 1.55 -1.12
CA LYS A 130 5.50 0.97 0.11
C LYS A 130 4.01 0.68 -0.06
N MET A 131 3.56 -0.47 0.44
CA MET A 131 2.15 -0.93 0.41
C MET A 131 1.59 -1.11 -1.02
N ILE A 132 2.43 -1.51 -1.98
CA ILE A 132 1.97 -1.76 -3.36
C ILE A 132 1.28 -3.13 -3.49
N LEU A 133 1.74 -4.16 -2.79
CA LEU A 133 1.20 -5.52 -2.89
C LEU A 133 -0.09 -5.71 -2.10
N GLN A 134 -0.18 -5.13 -0.92
CA GLN A 134 -1.31 -5.33 -0.02
C GLN A 134 -2.66 -4.97 -0.67
N PRO A 135 -2.86 -3.80 -1.32
CA PRO A 135 -4.13 -3.45 -1.95
C PRO A 135 -4.52 -4.40 -3.09
N LEU A 136 -3.53 -4.92 -3.84
CA LEU A 136 -3.78 -5.86 -4.92
C LEU A 136 -4.29 -7.20 -4.39
N VAL A 137 -3.64 -7.71 -3.33
CA VAL A 137 -4.04 -8.95 -2.67
C VAL A 137 -5.36 -8.79 -1.93
N GLU A 138 -5.60 -7.64 -1.30
CA GLU A 138 -6.88 -7.31 -0.67
C GLU A 138 -8.03 -7.35 -1.69
N ASN A 139 -7.84 -6.75 -2.86
CA ASN A 139 -8.80 -6.82 -3.95
C ASN A 139 -9.02 -8.28 -4.42
N ALA A 140 -7.94 -9.05 -4.58
CA ALA A 140 -8.03 -10.45 -4.95
C ALA A 140 -8.88 -11.28 -3.96
N ILE A 141 -8.66 -11.10 -2.65
CA ILE A 141 -9.43 -11.77 -1.59
C ILE A 141 -10.89 -11.32 -1.62
N ARG A 142 -11.12 -10.01 -1.66
CA ARG A 142 -12.46 -9.42 -1.61
C ARG A 142 -13.34 -9.90 -2.76
N TYR A 143 -12.82 -9.90 -3.98
CA TYR A 143 -13.60 -10.28 -5.14
C TYR A 143 -13.73 -11.79 -5.31
N SER A 144 -12.85 -12.60 -4.72
CA SER A 144 -12.92 -14.05 -4.82
C SER A 144 -13.70 -14.70 -3.68
N LEU A 145 -13.47 -14.32 -2.43
CA LEU A 145 -14.02 -15.02 -1.26
C LEU A 145 -15.32 -14.44 -0.72
N GLU A 146 -15.52 -13.12 -0.84
CA GLU A 146 -16.72 -12.51 -0.24
C GLU A 146 -18.02 -12.84 -0.99
N PRO A 147 -18.06 -12.90 -2.35
CA PRO A 147 -19.33 -13.13 -3.01
C PRO A 147 -19.74 -14.61 -3.13
N TYR A 148 -18.85 -15.54 -3.56
CA TYR A 148 -19.33 -16.83 -4.05
C TYR A 148 -18.32 -18.00 -4.01
N ALA A 149 -17.03 -17.80 -3.82
CA ALA A 149 -16.07 -18.88 -4.02
C ALA A 149 -15.90 -19.75 -2.78
N ASP A 150 -15.90 -21.06 -2.94
CA ASP A 150 -15.56 -22.02 -1.89
C ASP A 150 -14.08 -21.90 -1.50
N THR A 151 -13.20 -21.65 -2.48
CA THR A 151 -11.77 -21.49 -2.28
C THR A 151 -11.19 -20.42 -3.20
N CYS A 152 -10.17 -19.71 -2.73
CA CYS A 152 -9.38 -18.76 -3.49
C CYS A 152 -7.91 -19.11 -3.39
N THR A 153 -7.24 -19.27 -4.52
CA THR A 153 -5.78 -19.37 -4.59
C THR A 153 -5.23 -18.06 -5.13
N ILE A 154 -4.32 -17.43 -4.37
CA ILE A 154 -3.62 -16.22 -4.78
C ILE A 154 -2.20 -16.59 -5.15
N LEU A 155 -1.72 -16.12 -6.30
CA LEU A 155 -0.32 -16.19 -6.71
C LEU A 155 0.25 -14.80 -6.83
N VAL A 156 1.30 -14.51 -6.06
CA VAL A 156 2.11 -13.29 -6.18
C VAL A 156 3.41 -13.67 -6.87
N SER A 157 3.68 -13.09 -8.02
CA SER A 157 4.90 -13.37 -8.76
C SER A 157 5.66 -12.10 -9.11
N ALA A 158 6.99 -12.20 -9.15
CA ALA A 158 7.86 -11.13 -9.61
C ALA A 158 8.96 -11.70 -10.51
N GLN A 159 8.99 -11.25 -11.77
CA GLN A 159 9.90 -11.73 -12.77
C GLN A 159 10.54 -10.56 -13.54
N GLN A 160 11.78 -10.73 -13.95
CA GLN A 160 12.47 -9.76 -14.79
C GLN A 160 12.00 -9.88 -16.24
N LYS A 161 11.48 -8.77 -16.80
CA LYS A 161 11.02 -8.72 -18.18
C LYS A 161 12.16 -8.38 -19.15
N ASN A 162 13.05 -7.49 -18.74
CA ASN A 162 14.25 -7.09 -19.47
C ASN A 162 15.28 -6.50 -18.49
N GLU A 163 16.41 -5.97 -18.98
CA GLU A 163 17.51 -5.44 -18.15
C GLU A 163 17.08 -4.30 -17.21
N THR A 164 16.04 -3.54 -17.56
CA THR A 164 15.60 -2.34 -16.82
C THR A 164 14.21 -2.45 -16.23
N CYS A 165 13.47 -3.53 -16.52
CA CYS A 165 12.07 -3.66 -16.14
C CYS A 165 11.81 -5.02 -15.50
N ALA A 166 11.15 -4.99 -14.34
CA ALA A 166 10.58 -6.15 -13.69
C ALA A 166 9.04 -6.02 -13.65
N VAL A 167 8.36 -7.15 -13.70
CA VAL A 167 6.90 -7.23 -13.59
C VAL A 167 6.55 -7.94 -12.30
N ILE A 168 5.73 -7.29 -11.49
CA ILE A 168 5.11 -7.89 -10.32
C ILE A 168 3.65 -8.12 -10.67
N SER A 169 3.14 -9.32 -10.44
CA SER A 169 1.74 -9.65 -10.70
C SER A 169 1.10 -10.35 -9.51
N VAL A 170 -0.18 -10.09 -9.33
CA VAL A 170 -1.06 -10.78 -8.39
C VAL A 170 -2.19 -11.38 -9.19
N SER A 171 -2.34 -12.68 -9.13
CA SER A 171 -3.43 -13.42 -9.76
C SER A 171 -4.22 -14.20 -8.72
N ASN A 172 -5.51 -14.37 -8.97
CA ASN A 172 -6.40 -15.11 -8.09
C ASN A 172 -7.32 -16.05 -8.90
N THR A 173 -7.77 -17.11 -8.25
CA THR A 173 -8.86 -17.95 -8.75
C THR A 173 -10.17 -17.55 -8.08
N GLY A 174 -11.31 -17.91 -8.68
CA GLY A 174 -12.63 -17.79 -8.05
C GLY A 174 -13.49 -16.61 -8.51
N SER A 175 -12.96 -15.64 -9.25
CA SER A 175 -13.76 -14.58 -9.87
C SER A 175 -13.15 -14.11 -11.18
N GLU A 176 -14.01 -13.72 -12.13
CA GLU A 176 -13.62 -13.03 -13.36
C GLU A 176 -13.90 -11.54 -13.21
N ILE A 177 -13.04 -10.72 -13.81
CA ILE A 177 -13.28 -9.27 -13.86
C ILE A 177 -14.41 -9.02 -14.87
N ASP A 178 -15.42 -8.25 -14.46
CA ASP A 178 -16.50 -7.84 -15.35
C ASP A 178 -15.93 -7.18 -16.62
N PRO A 179 -16.31 -7.67 -17.83
CA PRO A 179 -15.83 -7.12 -19.09
C PRO A 179 -16.04 -5.61 -19.26
N ASP A 180 -17.08 -5.04 -18.64
CA ASP A 180 -17.35 -3.59 -18.69
C ASP A 180 -16.39 -2.78 -17.77
N ILE A 181 -15.87 -3.42 -16.71
CA ILE A 181 -14.81 -2.82 -15.88
C ILE A 181 -13.46 -2.90 -16.60
N LEU A 182 -13.18 -4.02 -17.25
CA LEU A 182 -11.94 -4.23 -18.00
C LEU A 182 -11.76 -3.17 -19.11
N LYS A 183 -12.83 -2.86 -19.86
CA LYS A 183 -12.84 -1.83 -20.92
C LYS A 183 -12.60 -0.40 -20.41
N LYS A 184 -12.76 -0.15 -19.13
CA LYS A 184 -12.50 1.19 -18.52
C LYS A 184 -11.07 1.31 -18.00
N LEU A 185 -10.32 0.22 -17.94
CA LEU A 185 -8.93 0.16 -17.47
C LEU A 185 -7.91 0.14 -18.63
N GLU A 186 -8.36 -0.11 -19.88
CA GLU A 186 -7.61 0.04 -21.12
C GLU A 186 -7.74 1.50 -21.66
#